data_a80551f494872ab966a69778136f688b
#
_entry.id   a80551f494872ab966a69778136f688b
#
_cell.length_a   1.000
_cell.length_b   1.000
_cell.length_c   1.000
_cell.angle_alpha   90.00
_cell.angle_beta   90.00
_cell.angle_gamma   90.00
#
_symmetry.space_group_name_H-M   'P 1'
#
loop_
_entity.id
_entity.type
_entity.pdbx_description
1 polymer ?
#
loop_
_entity_poly.entity_id
_entity_poly.type
_entity_poly.pdbx_seq_one_letter_code
_entity_poly.pdbx_strand_id
1 'polypeptide(L)'
;MKNANIERRKLGSIEQRAMVDGVEFPDKFGGVAAVVDTVTDMGWYEEKIAKGAFDAALAATDLDIRCLYNHEECSVLGRTLSGTCRVFVDDNGNLAYDYDFDANSPLHKTVASAIIRKDVTQSSFAFTIEEVNWSNSAKYGEMGLRTITKIKALYDVSPVTYPAYEDTEADSRSASLKEERSKFATPEINVTELQQQEMRNSLDLCKLIQLKK
;
A
#
# COMPACT_ATOMS: atom_id res chain seq x y z
N MET A 1 8.74 -15.44 -16.02
CA MET A 1 8.98 -14.60 -14.81
C MET A 1 7.98 -15.03 -13.77
N LYS A 2 8.42 -15.40 -12.55
CA LYS A 2 7.49 -15.78 -11.46
C LYS A 2 6.74 -14.51 -11.05
N ASN A 3 5.41 -14.58 -10.99
CA ASN A 3 4.55 -13.49 -10.58
C ASN A 3 5.02 -12.95 -9.22
N ALA A 4 5.66 -11.78 -9.22
CA ALA A 4 5.85 -11.02 -8.00
C ALA A 4 4.44 -10.71 -7.47
N ASN A 5 4.25 -10.78 -6.16
CA ASN A 5 2.97 -10.48 -5.52
C ASN A 5 2.75 -8.95 -5.62
N ILE A 6 2.17 -8.50 -6.74
CA ILE A 6 1.94 -7.08 -7.03
C ILE A 6 0.66 -6.67 -6.31
N GLU A 7 0.78 -5.67 -5.44
CA GLU A 7 -0.35 -5.09 -4.72
C GLU A 7 -0.81 -3.78 -5.36
N ARG A 8 -2.11 -3.51 -5.30
CA ARG A 8 -2.75 -2.27 -5.77
C ARG A 8 -3.60 -1.69 -4.66
N ARG A 9 -3.45 -0.40 -4.40
CA ARG A 9 -4.20 0.32 -3.36
C ARG A 9 -4.72 1.65 -3.90
N LYS A 10 -5.90 2.05 -3.41
CA LYS A 10 -6.46 3.37 -3.61
C LYS A 10 -6.25 4.18 -2.33
N LEU A 11 -5.39 5.18 -2.36
CA LEU A 11 -5.11 6.02 -1.19
C LEU A 11 -5.00 7.51 -1.54
N GLY A 12 -5.43 7.94 -2.73
CA GLY A 12 -5.30 9.33 -3.15
C GLY A 12 -6.38 9.80 -4.11
N SER A 13 -6.37 11.10 -4.37
CA SER A 13 -7.25 11.78 -5.31
C SER A 13 -6.46 12.37 -6.48
N ILE A 14 -7.11 12.51 -7.63
CA ILE A 14 -6.54 13.21 -8.79
C ILE A 14 -6.66 14.71 -8.57
N GLU A 15 -5.53 15.42 -8.69
CA GLU A 15 -5.47 16.87 -8.65
C GLU A 15 -5.22 17.43 -10.06
N GLN A 16 -6.05 18.39 -10.47
CA GLN A 16 -5.84 19.12 -11.68
C GLN A 16 -4.93 20.31 -11.39
N ARG A 17 -3.69 20.31 -11.91
CA ARG A 17 -2.70 21.38 -11.65
C ARG A 17 -2.86 22.64 -12.48
N ALA A 18 -3.78 22.69 -13.43
CA ALA A 18 -4.11 23.90 -14.18
C ALA A 18 -5.62 24.07 -14.33
N MET A 19 -6.13 25.23 -13.93
CA MET A 19 -7.48 25.69 -14.24
C MET A 19 -7.47 26.27 -15.64
N VAL A 20 -8.40 25.87 -16.49
CA VAL A 20 -8.56 26.44 -17.83
C VAL A 20 -10.01 26.82 -18.04
N ASP A 21 -10.25 28.12 -18.12
CA ASP A 21 -11.44 28.68 -18.76
C ASP A 21 -11.18 28.72 -20.27
N GLY A 22 -11.70 27.72 -20.98
CA GLY A 22 -11.55 27.58 -22.42
C GLY A 22 -10.92 26.23 -22.81
N VAL A 23 -11.30 25.72 -23.93
CA VAL A 23 -11.12 24.34 -24.44
C VAL A 23 -9.65 23.87 -24.64
N GLU A 24 -8.67 24.43 -23.93
CA GLU A 24 -7.29 23.94 -23.95
C GLU A 24 -7.07 22.98 -22.75
N PHE A 25 -6.64 21.77 -23.04
CA PHE A 25 -6.23 20.82 -22.01
C PHE A 25 -4.93 21.30 -21.35
N PRO A 26 -4.79 21.11 -20.02
CA PRO A 26 -3.52 21.40 -19.36
C PRO A 26 -2.40 20.54 -19.93
N ASP A 27 -1.17 21.08 -19.93
CA ASP A 27 0.02 20.38 -20.45
C ASP A 27 0.35 19.11 -19.65
N LYS A 28 -0.16 19.01 -18.42
CA LYS A 28 0.09 17.90 -17.51
C LYS A 28 -1.15 17.53 -16.73
N PHE A 29 -1.26 16.24 -16.45
CA PHE A 29 -2.22 15.68 -15.51
C PHE A 29 -1.49 14.89 -14.45
N GLY A 30 -2.09 14.76 -13.27
CA GLY A 30 -1.48 14.01 -12.19
C GLY A 30 -2.34 13.99 -10.93
N GLY A 31 -1.80 13.41 -9.87
CA GLY A 31 -2.50 13.33 -8.60
C GLY A 31 -1.66 12.70 -7.49
N VAL A 32 -2.32 12.44 -6.38
CA VAL A 32 -1.77 11.69 -5.26
C VAL A 32 -2.19 10.24 -5.42
N ALA A 33 -1.22 9.34 -5.63
CA ALA A 33 -1.47 7.91 -5.78
C ALA A 33 -1.62 7.20 -4.44
N ALA A 34 -0.89 7.65 -3.40
CA ALA A 34 -0.97 7.11 -2.05
C ALA A 34 -0.84 8.21 -0.99
N VAL A 35 -1.66 8.12 0.06
CA VAL A 35 -1.56 8.96 1.25
C VAL A 35 -0.91 8.16 2.37
N VAL A 36 0.15 8.72 2.98
CA VAL A 36 0.86 8.06 4.10
C VAL A 36 0.16 8.31 5.44
N ASP A 37 0.47 7.47 6.42
CA ASP A 37 -0.01 7.51 7.80
C ASP A 37 -1.54 7.55 7.97
N THR A 38 -2.29 7.29 6.90
CA THR A 38 -3.74 7.17 6.92
C THR A 38 -4.12 5.71 7.03
N VAL A 39 -4.93 5.39 8.04
CA VAL A 39 -5.43 4.03 8.28
C VAL A 39 -6.61 3.77 7.35
N THR A 40 -6.52 2.68 6.58
CA THR A 40 -7.58 2.21 5.67
C THR A 40 -8.10 0.87 6.19
N ASP A 41 -9.41 0.74 6.24
CA ASP A 41 -10.08 -0.52 6.58
C ASP A 41 -10.09 -1.46 5.36
N MET A 42 -9.50 -2.64 5.53
CA MET A 42 -9.39 -3.67 4.51
C MET A 42 -10.45 -4.79 4.69
N GLY A 43 -11.47 -4.53 5.52
CA GLY A 43 -12.60 -5.44 5.78
C GLY A 43 -12.35 -6.41 6.95
N TRP A 44 -11.16 -6.93 7.14
CA TRP A 44 -10.77 -7.86 8.21
C TRP A 44 -9.43 -7.53 8.89
N TYR A 45 -8.77 -6.48 8.47
CA TYR A 45 -7.62 -5.83 9.09
C TYR A 45 -7.58 -4.35 8.65
N GLU A 46 -6.80 -3.55 9.33
CA GLU A 46 -6.50 -2.18 8.94
C GLU A 46 -5.11 -2.10 8.32
N GLU A 47 -4.93 -1.23 7.34
CA GLU A 47 -3.64 -1.02 6.69
C GLU A 47 -3.27 0.46 6.66
N LYS A 48 -1.99 0.75 6.82
CA LYS A 48 -1.42 2.06 6.52
C LYS A 48 -0.04 1.93 5.88
N ILE A 49 0.35 2.96 5.13
CA ILE A 49 1.69 3.11 4.60
C ILE A 49 2.41 4.14 5.46
N ALA A 50 3.57 3.79 6.00
CA ALA A 50 4.36 4.71 6.81
C ALA A 50 5.02 5.79 5.95
N LYS A 51 5.18 6.99 6.49
CA LYS A 51 5.99 8.04 5.86
C LYS A 51 7.41 7.52 5.64
N GLY A 52 7.97 7.78 4.45
CA GLY A 52 9.29 7.27 4.05
C GLY A 52 9.29 5.87 3.42
N ALA A 53 8.16 5.17 3.39
CA ALA A 53 8.06 3.82 2.81
C ALA A 53 8.42 3.77 1.31
N PHE A 54 8.28 4.88 0.59
CA PHE A 54 8.56 5.00 -0.85
C PHE A 54 10.00 5.37 -1.18
N ASP A 55 10.77 5.89 -0.22
CA ASP A 55 12.06 6.54 -0.47
C ASP A 55 13.06 5.61 -1.17
N ALA A 56 13.18 4.38 -0.69
CA ALA A 56 14.11 3.41 -1.27
C ALA A 56 13.70 2.98 -2.70
N ALA A 57 12.41 2.80 -2.95
CA ALA A 57 11.90 2.41 -4.27
C ALA A 57 12.08 3.55 -5.29
N LEU A 58 11.93 4.81 -4.87
CA LEU A 58 12.09 5.99 -5.75
C LEU A 58 13.56 6.38 -5.96
N ALA A 59 14.47 5.98 -5.05
CA ALA A 59 15.91 6.22 -5.20
C ALA A 59 16.61 5.26 -6.16
N ALA A 60 15.92 4.26 -6.71
CA ALA A 60 16.49 3.31 -7.65
C ALA A 60 16.94 4.03 -8.93
N THR A 61 18.16 3.71 -9.41
CA THR A 61 18.78 4.36 -10.59
C THR A 61 18.15 3.93 -11.91
N ASP A 62 17.45 2.81 -11.93
CA ASP A 62 16.76 2.20 -13.07
C ASP A 62 15.23 2.29 -12.96
N LEU A 63 14.77 3.39 -12.35
CA LEU A 63 13.35 3.62 -12.09
C LEU A 63 12.53 3.58 -13.39
N ASP A 64 11.67 2.57 -13.53
CA ASP A 64 10.85 2.35 -14.70
C ASP A 64 9.38 2.13 -14.34
N ILE A 65 8.72 3.24 -13.94
CA ILE A 65 7.31 3.26 -13.55
C ILE A 65 6.48 3.78 -14.72
N ARG A 66 5.32 3.18 -14.95
CA ARG A 66 4.36 3.64 -15.96
C ARG A 66 3.23 4.40 -15.30
N CYS A 67 2.76 5.43 -16.00
CA CYS A 67 1.43 5.97 -15.74
C CYS A 67 0.46 5.27 -16.68
N LEU A 68 -0.51 4.54 -16.11
CA LEU A 68 -1.50 3.77 -16.85
C LEU A 68 -2.90 4.30 -16.57
N TYR A 69 -3.86 4.04 -17.45
CA TYR A 69 -5.27 4.23 -17.14
C TYR A 69 -5.87 2.90 -16.68
N ASN A 70 -6.48 2.89 -15.48
CA ASN A 70 -7.10 1.69 -14.87
C ASN A 70 -6.14 0.49 -14.71
N HIS A 71 -4.83 0.68 -14.56
CA HIS A 71 -3.81 -0.37 -14.53
C HIS A 71 -3.73 -1.24 -15.81
N GLU A 72 -4.27 -0.73 -16.93
CA GLU A 72 -4.30 -1.45 -18.19
C GLU A 72 -2.97 -1.28 -18.92
N GLU A 73 -2.23 -2.35 -19.16
CA GLU A 73 -0.89 -2.33 -19.77
C GLU A 73 -0.88 -1.74 -21.20
N CYS A 74 -2.02 -1.81 -21.91
CA CYS A 74 -2.19 -1.21 -23.23
C CYS A 74 -2.58 0.27 -23.18
N SER A 75 -2.90 0.83 -22.01
CA SER A 75 -3.41 2.19 -21.81
C SER A 75 -2.37 3.09 -21.15
N VAL A 76 -1.21 3.25 -21.81
CA VAL A 76 -0.06 4.01 -21.29
C VAL A 76 -0.28 5.51 -21.47
N LEU A 77 -0.21 6.26 -20.37
CA LEU A 77 -0.28 7.72 -20.31
C LEU A 77 1.10 8.39 -20.16
N GLY A 78 2.10 7.63 -19.68
CA GLY A 78 3.46 8.12 -19.52
C GLY A 78 4.37 7.08 -18.90
N ARG A 79 5.69 7.38 -18.86
CA ARG A 79 6.71 6.48 -18.32
C ARG A 79 7.86 7.29 -17.74
N THR A 80 8.38 6.89 -16.58
CA THR A 80 9.50 7.60 -15.96
C THR A 80 10.77 7.52 -16.81
N LEU A 81 11.08 6.36 -17.39
CA LEU A 81 12.28 6.16 -18.22
C LEU A 81 12.28 7.02 -19.48
N SER A 82 11.11 7.34 -20.07
CA SER A 82 11.00 8.25 -21.21
C SER A 82 10.87 9.72 -20.80
N GLY A 83 10.81 10.02 -19.49
CA GLY A 83 10.64 11.38 -18.97
C GLY A 83 9.22 11.96 -19.14
N THR A 84 8.27 11.19 -19.67
CA THR A 84 6.88 11.62 -19.88
C THR A 84 5.99 11.42 -18.64
N CYS A 85 6.50 10.79 -17.59
CA CYS A 85 5.88 10.68 -16.28
C CYS A 85 6.91 10.95 -15.19
N ARG A 86 6.48 11.60 -14.11
CA ARG A 86 7.27 11.84 -12.89
C ARG A 86 6.52 11.26 -11.72
N VAL A 87 7.23 10.53 -10.86
CA VAL A 87 6.70 9.97 -9.62
C VAL A 87 7.61 10.43 -8.50
N PHE A 88 7.05 11.00 -7.47
CA PHE A 88 7.80 11.67 -6.41
C PHE A 88 7.05 11.64 -5.09
N VAL A 89 7.73 11.94 -4.00
CA VAL A 89 7.13 12.16 -2.69
C VAL A 89 6.84 13.65 -2.54
N ASP A 90 5.61 14.01 -2.16
CA ASP A 90 5.20 15.40 -1.90
C ASP A 90 5.69 15.89 -0.52
N ASP A 91 5.44 17.16 -0.19
CA ASP A 91 5.85 17.78 1.08
C ASP A 91 5.21 17.11 2.32
N ASN A 92 4.09 16.43 2.15
CA ASN A 92 3.40 15.67 3.20
C ASN A 92 3.95 14.25 3.36
N GLY A 93 4.73 13.78 2.40
CA GLY A 93 5.26 12.41 2.33
C GLY A 93 4.42 11.46 1.50
N ASN A 94 3.39 11.96 0.80
CA ASN A 94 2.52 11.15 -0.04
C ASN A 94 3.18 10.80 -1.36
N LEU A 95 2.82 9.66 -1.95
CA LEU A 95 3.22 9.33 -3.32
C LEU A 95 2.39 10.13 -4.31
N ALA A 96 3.04 11.04 -5.03
CA ALA A 96 2.43 11.86 -6.05
C ALA A 96 3.03 11.56 -7.43
N TYR A 97 2.29 11.90 -8.48
CA TYR A 97 2.75 11.75 -9.86
C TYR A 97 2.16 12.81 -10.76
N ASP A 98 2.84 13.08 -11.85
CA ASP A 98 2.30 13.78 -13.00
C ASP A 98 2.79 13.13 -14.31
N TYR A 99 2.02 13.33 -15.41
CA TYR A 99 2.39 12.90 -16.74
C TYR A 99 2.06 14.00 -17.78
N ASP A 100 2.84 14.04 -18.87
CA ASP A 100 2.66 15.01 -19.93
C ASP A 100 1.47 14.64 -20.80
N PHE A 101 0.64 15.62 -21.12
CA PHE A 101 -0.50 15.42 -21.99
C PHE A 101 -0.05 15.42 -23.45
N ASP A 102 -0.39 14.36 -24.20
CA ASP A 102 -0.18 14.31 -25.65
C ASP A 102 -1.49 14.59 -26.37
N ALA A 103 -1.57 15.80 -26.98
CA ALA A 103 -2.71 16.22 -27.76
C ALA A 103 -2.95 15.40 -29.05
N ASN A 104 -2.00 14.59 -29.49
CA ASN A 104 -2.16 13.69 -30.65
C ASN A 104 -2.70 12.33 -30.25
N SER A 105 -2.64 11.96 -28.97
CA SER A 105 -3.12 10.68 -28.45
C SER A 105 -4.64 10.70 -28.20
N PRO A 106 -5.43 9.85 -28.86
CA PRO A 106 -6.85 9.70 -28.55
C PRO A 106 -7.09 9.24 -27.10
N LEU A 107 -6.23 8.37 -26.57
CA LEU A 107 -6.29 7.90 -25.17
C LEU A 107 -6.15 9.07 -24.21
N HIS A 108 -5.12 9.92 -24.37
CA HIS A 108 -4.92 11.07 -23.51
C HIS A 108 -6.12 12.03 -23.53
N LYS A 109 -6.70 12.29 -24.70
CA LYS A 109 -7.92 13.11 -24.82
C LYS A 109 -9.10 12.52 -24.08
N THR A 110 -9.31 11.22 -24.20
CA THR A 110 -10.40 10.51 -23.52
C THR A 110 -10.25 10.58 -22.01
N VAL A 111 -9.06 10.24 -21.49
CA VAL A 111 -8.78 10.26 -20.06
C VAL A 111 -8.82 11.68 -19.50
N ALA A 112 -8.20 12.65 -20.18
CA ALA A 112 -8.22 14.05 -19.79
C ALA A 112 -9.65 14.61 -19.71
N SER A 113 -10.49 14.33 -20.70
CA SER A 113 -11.90 14.71 -20.68
C SER A 113 -12.65 14.14 -19.48
N ALA A 114 -12.42 12.86 -19.14
CA ALA A 114 -13.05 12.22 -17.99
C ALA A 114 -12.57 12.83 -16.66
N ILE A 115 -11.28 13.18 -16.55
CA ILE A 115 -10.72 13.85 -15.37
C ILE A 115 -11.30 15.26 -15.20
N ILE A 116 -11.34 16.06 -16.28
CA ILE A 116 -11.86 17.43 -16.25
C ILE A 116 -13.35 17.43 -15.86
N ARG A 117 -14.14 16.50 -16.38
CA ARG A 117 -15.55 16.34 -16.02
C ARG A 117 -15.77 15.73 -14.64
N LYS A 118 -14.70 15.28 -13.98
CA LYS A 118 -14.76 14.57 -12.69
C LYS A 118 -15.45 13.21 -12.75
N ASP A 119 -15.48 12.56 -13.91
CA ASP A 119 -15.91 11.18 -14.07
C ASP A 119 -14.82 10.21 -13.52
N VAL A 120 -13.55 10.64 -13.57
CA VAL A 120 -12.38 9.97 -13.01
C VAL A 120 -11.73 10.92 -12.00
N THR A 121 -11.80 10.57 -10.73
CA THR A 121 -11.33 11.42 -9.62
C THR A 121 -10.36 10.72 -8.68
N GLN A 122 -10.00 9.47 -9.01
CA GLN A 122 -9.27 8.61 -8.09
C GLN A 122 -7.99 8.12 -8.74
N SER A 123 -6.98 7.93 -7.91
CA SER A 123 -5.70 7.36 -8.31
C SER A 123 -5.42 6.07 -7.55
N SER A 124 -4.60 5.23 -8.16
CA SER A 124 -4.13 3.98 -7.60
C SER A 124 -2.66 3.77 -7.97
N PHE A 125 -2.01 2.79 -7.39
CA PHE A 125 -0.63 2.41 -7.70
C PHE A 125 -0.43 0.91 -7.53
N ALA A 126 0.53 0.35 -8.26
CA ALA A 126 0.91 -1.04 -8.18
C ALA A 126 2.34 -1.17 -7.65
N PHE A 127 2.53 -2.04 -6.67
CA PHE A 127 3.79 -2.15 -5.94
C PHE A 127 4.02 -3.56 -5.38
N THR A 128 5.26 -3.79 -4.93
CA THR A 128 5.60 -4.92 -4.06
C THR A 128 6.18 -4.42 -2.75
N ILE A 129 5.95 -5.16 -1.69
CA ILE A 129 6.37 -4.81 -0.34
C ILE A 129 7.72 -5.47 -0.04
N GLU A 130 8.58 -4.77 0.69
CA GLU A 130 9.81 -5.29 1.27
C GLU A 130 9.66 -5.54 2.77
N GLU A 131 9.08 -4.57 3.50
CA GLU A 131 8.95 -4.68 4.96
C GLU A 131 7.57 -4.22 5.42
N VAL A 132 7.03 -4.96 6.39
CA VAL A 132 5.78 -4.63 7.08
C VAL A 132 5.95 -4.84 8.57
N ASN A 133 5.17 -4.13 9.36
CA ASN A 133 5.00 -4.35 10.80
C ASN A 133 3.52 -4.58 11.10
N TRP A 134 3.25 -5.56 11.97
CA TRP A 134 1.92 -5.81 12.49
C TRP A 134 1.82 -5.34 13.94
N SER A 135 0.71 -4.70 14.28
CA SER A 135 0.41 -4.21 15.62
C SER A 135 -1.08 -4.33 15.92
N ASN A 136 -1.46 -4.02 17.17
CA ASN A 136 -2.86 -4.05 17.56
C ASN A 136 -3.65 -2.96 16.87
N SER A 137 -4.88 -3.29 16.50
CA SER A 137 -5.88 -2.39 15.94
C SER A 137 -7.03 -2.21 16.93
N ALA A 138 -7.57 -0.99 16.99
CA ALA A 138 -8.76 -0.73 17.78
C ALA A 138 -9.99 -1.51 17.28
N LYS A 139 -10.06 -1.77 15.95
CA LYS A 139 -11.18 -2.45 15.31
C LYS A 139 -11.02 -3.97 15.26
N TYR A 140 -9.82 -4.46 14.99
CA TYR A 140 -9.56 -5.87 14.72
C TYR A 140 -8.69 -6.57 15.78
N GLY A 141 -8.33 -5.85 16.86
CA GLY A 141 -7.58 -6.42 17.98
C GLY A 141 -6.13 -6.73 17.64
N GLU A 142 -5.64 -7.84 18.18
CA GLU A 142 -4.25 -8.27 18.04
C GLU A 142 -3.87 -8.55 16.58
N MET A 143 -2.72 -8.01 16.15
CA MET A 143 -2.25 -8.11 14.76
C MET A 143 -3.29 -7.63 13.73
N GLY A 144 -4.14 -6.68 14.12
CA GLY A 144 -5.18 -6.12 13.27
C GLY A 144 -4.75 -4.93 12.42
N LEU A 145 -3.59 -4.30 12.68
CA LEU A 145 -3.04 -3.19 11.91
C LEU A 145 -1.75 -3.59 11.21
N ARG A 146 -1.79 -3.60 9.89
CA ARG A 146 -0.63 -3.77 9.00
C ARG A 146 -0.04 -2.41 8.66
N THR A 147 1.21 -2.17 9.00
CA THR A 147 1.95 -0.97 8.59
C THR A 147 3.00 -1.35 7.57
N ILE A 148 2.86 -0.86 6.33
CA ILE A 148 3.86 -1.02 5.28
C ILE A 148 4.96 0.00 5.56
N THR A 149 6.15 -0.46 5.93
CA THR A 149 7.29 0.39 6.29
C THR A 149 8.28 0.57 5.16
N LYS A 150 8.30 -0.36 4.19
CA LYS A 150 9.19 -0.26 3.03
C LYS A 150 8.59 -0.90 1.79
N ILE A 151 8.56 -0.16 0.71
CA ILE A 151 8.18 -0.60 -0.63
C ILE A 151 9.42 -1.10 -1.35
N LYS A 152 9.33 -2.29 -1.94
CA LYS A 152 10.42 -2.89 -2.70
C LYS A 152 10.52 -2.33 -4.11
N ALA A 153 9.38 -2.22 -4.80
CA ALA A 153 9.32 -1.71 -6.17
C ALA A 153 7.94 -1.11 -6.44
N LEU A 154 7.92 -0.08 -7.29
CA LEU A 154 6.73 0.52 -7.89
C LEU A 154 6.68 0.13 -9.37
N TYR A 155 5.50 -0.23 -9.87
CA TYR A 155 5.30 -0.66 -11.25
C TYR A 155 4.50 0.33 -12.05
N ASP A 156 3.39 0.81 -11.48
CA ASP A 156 2.57 1.84 -12.10
C ASP A 156 1.91 2.77 -11.08
N VAL A 157 1.53 3.94 -11.58
CA VAL A 157 0.59 4.88 -10.98
C VAL A 157 -0.52 5.11 -11.98
N SER A 158 -1.77 5.18 -11.54
CA SER A 158 -2.90 5.14 -12.46
C SER A 158 -4.05 6.02 -12.00
N PRO A 159 -4.56 6.94 -12.85
CA PRO A 159 -5.93 7.42 -12.70
C PRO A 159 -6.89 6.24 -12.92
N VAL A 160 -7.86 6.06 -12.02
CA VAL A 160 -8.77 4.90 -12.05
C VAL A 160 -10.23 5.31 -11.95
N THR A 161 -11.09 4.62 -12.70
CA THR A 161 -12.54 4.81 -12.66
C THR A 161 -13.13 4.24 -11.36
N TYR A 162 -12.66 3.04 -10.99
CA TYR A 162 -13.02 2.37 -9.75
C TYR A 162 -11.75 2.00 -9.00
N PRO A 163 -11.75 2.13 -7.68
CA PRO A 163 -10.67 1.55 -6.88
C PRO A 163 -10.68 0.03 -7.10
N ALA A 164 -9.51 -0.61 -6.95
CA ALA A 164 -9.45 -2.05 -6.99
C ALA A 164 -10.41 -2.65 -5.95
N TYR A 165 -11.42 -3.38 -6.40
CA TYR A 165 -12.35 -4.11 -5.54
C TYR A 165 -11.64 -5.33 -4.94
N GLU A 166 -11.87 -5.56 -3.66
CA GLU A 166 -11.23 -6.61 -2.86
C GLU A 166 -11.78 -8.03 -3.12
N ASP A 167 -12.90 -8.16 -3.84
CA ASP A 167 -13.72 -9.37 -3.80
C ASP A 167 -13.27 -10.52 -4.71
N THR A 168 -12.37 -10.34 -5.65
CA THR A 168 -12.00 -11.41 -6.61
C THR A 168 -10.69 -12.15 -6.30
N GLU A 169 -9.88 -11.67 -5.36
CA GLU A 169 -8.61 -12.31 -4.95
C GLU A 169 -8.52 -12.62 -3.44
N ALA A 170 -9.65 -12.57 -2.71
CA ALA A 170 -9.67 -12.67 -1.25
C ALA A 170 -9.07 -13.98 -0.71
N ASP A 171 -9.26 -15.10 -1.36
CA ASP A 171 -8.81 -16.40 -0.86
C ASP A 171 -7.29 -16.61 -0.93
N SER A 172 -6.64 -16.23 -2.02
CA SER A 172 -5.19 -16.38 -2.14
C SER A 172 -4.42 -15.36 -1.31
N ARG A 173 -4.95 -14.11 -1.20
CA ARG A 173 -4.39 -13.07 -0.33
C ARG A 173 -4.56 -13.41 1.15
N SER A 174 -5.71 -13.94 1.56
CA SER A 174 -5.95 -14.28 2.96
C SER A 174 -4.97 -15.31 3.48
N ALA A 175 -4.59 -16.31 2.67
CA ALA A 175 -3.59 -17.30 3.02
C ALA A 175 -2.19 -16.68 3.15
N SER A 176 -1.78 -15.85 2.20
CA SER A 176 -0.50 -15.13 2.20
C SER A 176 -0.38 -14.19 3.40
N LEU A 177 -1.44 -13.43 3.70
CA LEU A 177 -1.46 -12.50 4.84
C LEU A 177 -1.49 -13.22 6.20
N LYS A 178 -2.16 -14.38 6.30
CA LYS A 178 -2.09 -15.23 7.50
C LYS A 178 -0.68 -15.76 7.73
N GLU A 179 0.01 -16.18 6.67
CA GLU A 179 1.41 -16.61 6.74
C GLU A 179 2.33 -15.44 7.12
N GLU A 180 2.11 -14.26 6.55
CA GLU A 180 2.83 -13.04 6.90
C GLU A 180 2.64 -12.70 8.38
N ARG A 181 1.40 -12.64 8.87
CA ARG A 181 1.09 -12.38 10.29
C ARG A 181 1.75 -13.40 11.22
N SER A 182 1.77 -14.67 10.85
CA SER A 182 2.36 -15.72 11.68
C SER A 182 3.86 -15.54 11.94
N LYS A 183 4.57 -14.86 11.03
CA LYS A 183 6.00 -14.54 11.17
C LYS A 183 6.26 -13.47 12.23
N PHE A 184 5.28 -12.63 12.51
CA PHE A 184 5.35 -11.53 13.48
C PHE A 184 4.58 -11.83 14.77
N ALA A 185 3.78 -12.89 14.80
CA ALA A 185 3.11 -13.32 16.02
C ALA A 185 4.18 -13.73 17.04
N THR A 186 4.18 -13.07 18.19
CA THR A 186 4.94 -13.54 19.35
C THR A 186 4.39 -14.93 19.69
N PRO A 187 5.23 -15.95 19.95
CA PRO A 187 4.71 -17.25 20.38
C PRO A 187 3.80 -17.01 21.59
N GLU A 188 2.57 -17.49 21.53
CA GLU A 188 1.66 -17.45 22.66
C GLU A 188 2.40 -18.07 23.83
N ILE A 189 2.76 -17.24 24.80
CA ILE A 189 3.24 -17.73 26.09
C ILE A 189 2.02 -18.36 26.72
N ASN A 190 1.99 -19.67 26.72
CA ASN A 190 0.91 -20.43 27.35
C ASN A 190 0.91 -20.11 28.85
N VAL A 191 0.16 -19.10 29.24
CA VAL A 191 0.06 -18.62 30.64
C VAL A 191 -0.27 -19.78 31.56
N THR A 192 -1.03 -20.76 31.07
CA THR A 192 -1.38 -21.98 31.80
C THR A 192 -0.13 -22.86 32.11
N GLU A 193 0.81 -22.95 31.17
CA GLU A 193 2.06 -23.70 31.39
C GLU A 193 3.00 -22.98 32.36
N LEU A 194 3.11 -21.63 32.23
CA LEU A 194 3.86 -20.84 33.21
C LEU A 194 3.29 -20.94 34.61
N GLN A 195 1.97 -20.81 34.76
CA GLN A 195 1.28 -20.96 36.05
C GLN A 195 1.47 -22.37 36.62
N GLN A 196 1.42 -23.40 35.79
CA GLN A 196 1.70 -24.80 36.22
C GLN A 196 3.16 -25.00 36.65
N GLN A 197 4.11 -24.37 35.93
CA GLN A 197 5.52 -24.43 36.27
C GLN A 197 5.81 -23.70 37.59
N GLU A 198 5.21 -22.55 37.83
CA GLU A 198 5.32 -21.81 39.09
C GLU A 198 4.70 -22.59 40.25
N MET A 199 3.55 -23.23 40.04
CA MET A 199 2.95 -24.13 41.05
C MET A 199 3.82 -25.32 41.38
N ARG A 200 4.45 -25.97 40.39
CA ARG A 200 5.39 -27.08 40.59
C ARG A 200 6.60 -26.61 41.39
N ASN A 201 7.21 -25.49 41.02
CA ASN A 201 8.36 -24.92 41.72
C ASN A 201 8.02 -24.58 43.19
N SER A 202 6.83 -24.05 43.42
CA SER A 202 6.33 -23.73 44.76
C SER A 202 6.09 -24.97 45.62
N LEU A 203 5.53 -26.04 45.04
CA LEU A 203 5.34 -27.32 45.71
C LEU A 203 6.67 -28.01 46.08
N ASP A 204 7.66 -27.95 45.19
CA ASP A 204 8.98 -28.54 45.45
C ASP A 204 9.74 -27.74 46.51
N LEU A 205 9.58 -26.43 46.56
CA LEU A 205 10.12 -25.59 47.63
C LEU A 205 9.48 -25.91 48.98
N CYS A 206 8.17 -26.14 49.03
CA CYS A 206 7.47 -26.59 50.26
C CYS A 206 7.94 -27.95 50.76
N LYS A 207 8.18 -28.92 49.86
CA LYS A 207 8.72 -30.23 50.21
C LYS A 207 10.14 -30.13 50.78
N LEU A 208 11.00 -29.28 50.19
CA LEU A 208 12.35 -29.05 50.67
C LEU A 208 12.39 -28.40 52.07
N ILE A 209 11.41 -27.56 52.41
CA ILE A 209 11.29 -26.94 53.74
C ILE A 209 10.81 -27.97 54.77
N GLN A 210 9.94 -28.92 54.39
CA GLN A 210 9.49 -29.99 55.30
C GLN A 210 10.55 -31.06 55.60
N LEU A 211 11.49 -31.28 54.68
CA LEU A 211 12.59 -32.25 54.88
C LEU A 211 13.75 -31.70 55.73
N LYS A 212 13.72 -30.41 56.07
CA LYS A 212 14.73 -29.76 56.92
C LYS A 212 14.29 -29.58 58.40
N LYS A 213 13.15 -30.11 58.77
CA LYS A 213 12.66 -30.20 60.16
C LYS A 213 12.83 -31.63 60.69
#